data_5bca9df4bb78fc1e1dafbb834cd7c6e7
#
_entry.id   5bca9df4bb78fc1e1dafbb834cd7c6e7
#
_cell.length_a   1.000
_cell.length_b   1.000
_cell.length_c   1.000
_cell.angle_alpha   90.00
_cell.angle_beta   90.00
_cell.angle_gamma   90.00
#
_symmetry.space_group_name_H-M   'P 1'
#
loop_
_entity.id
_entity.type
_entity.pdbx_description
1 polymer ?
#
loop_
_entity_poly.entity_id
_entity_poly.type
_entity_poly.pdbx_seq_one_letter_code
_entity_poly.pdbx_strand_id
1 'polypeptide(L)'
;FLHISGIDAAGANAAALEAVCVEQRRNFAEIQRYDRALLRSTTDADSYWDTHVRAKKRKEIRRLQKRLADLGAIKSRIMSEASDLPDWATDFLALEASGWKGIAGTALQCRAADTAFFMEALSAAQENGRLHFLRIDLDGKAIAMLVNFRHLDGAFSLKIAFDETLGRFSPGVLIEIDNLHAVLGDPSVTWMDSCAAADHPMIDSIWAERRSIAQFRIALKGSGLIRTRRAAAFAIAGAAERAAAYVKGR
;
A
#
# COMPACT_ATOMS: atom_id res chain seq x y z
N PHE A 1 -7.76 -26.20 1.02
CA PHE A 1 -6.52 -25.54 0.63
C PHE A 1 -6.38 -24.18 1.34
N LEU A 2 -5.16 -23.67 1.35
CA LEU A 2 -4.81 -22.35 1.89
C LEU A 2 -4.55 -21.41 0.73
N HIS A 3 -5.09 -20.19 0.78
CA HIS A 3 -4.69 -19.09 -0.08
C HIS A 3 -3.78 -18.14 0.70
N ILE A 4 -2.65 -17.78 0.10
CA ILE A 4 -1.71 -16.80 0.65
C ILE A 4 -1.53 -15.74 -0.44
N SER A 5 -1.88 -14.50 -0.14
CA SER A 5 -1.81 -13.37 -1.05
C SER A 5 -0.82 -12.32 -0.57
N GLY A 6 -0.44 -11.42 -1.48
CA GLY A 6 0.46 -10.32 -1.13
C GLY A 6 1.93 -10.71 -0.97
N ILE A 7 2.33 -11.86 -1.52
CA ILE A 7 3.71 -12.36 -1.41
C ILE A 7 4.54 -11.79 -2.58
N ASP A 8 5.73 -11.27 -2.26
CA ASP A 8 6.73 -10.94 -3.29
C ASP A 8 7.08 -12.22 -4.06
N ALA A 9 6.75 -12.25 -5.36
CA ALA A 9 6.90 -13.44 -6.19
C ALA A 9 8.35 -13.90 -6.37
N ALA A 10 9.31 -12.99 -6.25
CA ALA A 10 10.75 -13.25 -6.31
C ALA A 10 11.40 -13.32 -4.92
N GLY A 11 10.61 -13.14 -3.86
CA GLY A 11 11.10 -13.06 -2.49
C GLY A 11 11.38 -14.41 -1.84
N ALA A 12 12.17 -14.40 -0.77
CA ALA A 12 12.52 -15.61 -0.01
C ALA A 12 11.30 -16.37 0.52
N ASN A 13 10.22 -15.67 0.85
CA ASN A 13 9.00 -16.30 1.35
C ASN A 13 8.30 -17.16 0.28
N ALA A 14 8.26 -16.71 -0.98
CA ALA A 14 7.71 -17.48 -2.10
C ALA A 14 8.53 -18.76 -2.32
N ALA A 15 9.86 -18.62 -2.37
CA ALA A 15 10.78 -19.75 -2.52
C ALA A 15 10.66 -20.77 -1.36
N ALA A 16 10.55 -20.29 -0.13
CA ALA A 16 10.40 -21.15 1.04
C ALA A 16 9.05 -21.90 1.03
N LEU A 17 7.96 -21.24 0.65
CA LEU A 17 6.65 -21.89 0.51
C LEU A 17 6.66 -23.00 -0.55
N GLU A 18 7.28 -22.73 -1.70
CA GLU A 18 7.44 -23.72 -2.76
C GLU A 18 8.30 -24.89 -2.30
N ALA A 19 9.46 -24.66 -1.68
CA ALA A 19 10.34 -25.69 -1.17
C ALA A 19 9.65 -26.62 -0.17
N VAL A 20 8.92 -26.05 0.81
CA VAL A 20 8.14 -26.84 1.77
C VAL A 20 7.02 -27.66 1.09
N CYS A 21 6.38 -27.10 0.06
CA CYS A 21 5.37 -27.83 -0.70
C CYS A 21 5.96 -29.00 -1.48
N VAL A 22 7.13 -28.82 -2.09
CA VAL A 22 7.86 -29.88 -2.79
C VAL A 22 8.28 -30.99 -1.81
N GLU A 23 8.94 -30.63 -0.71
CA GLU A 23 9.38 -31.57 0.33
C GLU A 23 8.20 -32.41 0.88
N GLN A 24 7.10 -31.75 1.17
CA GLN A 24 5.91 -32.39 1.72
C GLN A 24 4.97 -32.99 0.68
N ARG A 25 5.35 -32.98 -0.60
CA ARG A 25 4.55 -33.47 -1.75
C ARG A 25 3.13 -32.89 -1.74
N ARG A 26 3.02 -31.56 -1.52
CA ARG A 26 1.76 -30.82 -1.57
C ARG A 26 1.57 -30.18 -2.93
N ASN A 27 0.34 -30.15 -3.42
CA ASN A 27 0.01 -29.36 -4.60
C ASN A 27 0.14 -27.87 -4.25
N PHE A 28 0.90 -27.18 -5.08
CA PHE A 28 1.18 -25.75 -5.01
C PHE A 28 0.85 -25.12 -6.37
N ALA A 29 0.19 -23.99 -6.39
CA ALA A 29 -0.09 -23.25 -7.61
C ALA A 29 -0.05 -21.76 -7.34
N GLU A 30 0.61 -21.03 -8.22
CA GLU A 30 0.43 -19.60 -8.36
C GLU A 30 -0.88 -19.34 -9.11
N ILE A 31 -1.82 -18.63 -8.49
CA ILE A 31 -3.16 -18.42 -9.03
C ILE A 31 -3.37 -17.00 -9.55
N GLN A 32 -2.52 -16.07 -9.13
CA GLN A 32 -2.51 -14.70 -9.61
C GLN A 32 -1.11 -14.11 -9.47
N ARG A 33 -0.73 -13.29 -10.45
CA ARG A 33 0.47 -12.43 -10.41
C ARG A 33 0.11 -11.06 -10.97
N TYR A 34 0.63 -10.01 -10.34
CA TYR A 34 0.52 -8.64 -10.83
C TYR A 34 1.70 -7.81 -10.32
N ASP A 35 2.01 -6.76 -11.05
CA ASP A 35 3.03 -5.81 -10.64
C ASP A 35 2.40 -4.60 -9.96
N ARG A 36 3.08 -4.07 -8.95
CA ARG A 36 2.70 -2.82 -8.29
C ARG A 36 3.91 -1.91 -8.09
N ALA A 37 3.65 -0.63 -7.90
CA ALA A 37 4.70 0.36 -7.73
C ALA A 37 5.58 0.05 -6.51
N LEU A 38 6.87 0.12 -6.74
CA LEU A 38 7.95 0.01 -5.76
C LEU A 38 8.80 1.27 -5.87
N LEU A 39 9.19 1.85 -4.75
CA LEU A 39 10.20 2.89 -4.70
C LEU A 39 11.51 2.25 -4.24
N ARG A 40 12.49 2.22 -5.12
CA ARG A 40 13.85 1.74 -4.82
C ARG A 40 14.83 2.52 -5.68
N SER A 41 15.64 3.36 -5.06
CA SER A 41 16.64 4.14 -5.77
C SER A 41 17.87 4.38 -4.88
N THR A 42 19.00 4.56 -5.52
CA THR A 42 20.25 5.01 -4.89
C THR A 42 20.51 6.50 -5.14
N THR A 43 19.64 7.17 -5.90
CA THR A 43 19.71 8.62 -6.12
C THR A 43 18.91 9.36 -5.07
N ASP A 44 19.24 10.63 -4.85
CA ASP A 44 18.43 11.52 -4.01
C ASP A 44 17.03 11.76 -4.62
N ALA A 45 16.13 12.29 -3.80
CA ALA A 45 14.73 12.46 -4.18
C ALA A 45 14.53 13.44 -5.36
N ASP A 46 15.31 14.53 -5.43
CA ASP A 46 15.20 15.51 -6.51
C ASP A 46 15.68 14.92 -7.84
N SER A 47 16.80 14.22 -7.83
CA SER A 47 17.33 13.50 -8.99
C SER A 47 16.39 12.42 -9.47
N TYR A 48 15.80 11.64 -8.54
CA TYR A 48 14.78 10.64 -8.85
C TYR A 48 13.56 11.29 -9.50
N TRP A 49 13.05 12.35 -8.89
CA TRP A 49 11.89 13.10 -9.36
C TRP A 49 12.10 13.66 -10.77
N ASP A 50 13.25 14.23 -11.03
CA ASP A 50 13.57 14.81 -12.33
C ASP A 50 13.76 13.76 -13.44
N THR A 51 14.27 12.59 -13.08
CA THR A 51 14.53 11.50 -14.03
C THR A 51 13.29 10.69 -14.36
N HIS A 52 12.50 10.33 -13.35
CA HIS A 52 11.42 9.35 -13.51
C HIS A 52 10.04 9.96 -13.69
N VAL A 53 9.78 11.17 -13.19
CA VAL A 53 8.48 11.82 -13.35
C VAL A 53 8.49 12.74 -14.57
N ARG A 54 7.53 12.53 -15.48
CA ARG A 54 7.44 13.29 -16.72
C ARG A 54 7.40 14.80 -16.49
N ALA A 55 8.16 15.57 -17.24
CA ALA A 55 8.28 17.03 -17.10
C ALA A 55 6.91 17.76 -17.10
N LYS A 56 5.97 17.31 -17.96
CA LYS A 56 4.59 17.85 -17.99
C LYS A 56 3.89 17.67 -16.64
N LYS A 57 4.03 16.49 -16.02
CA LYS A 57 3.43 16.18 -14.71
C LYS A 57 4.08 17.01 -13.60
N ARG A 58 5.40 17.13 -13.61
CA ARG A 58 6.13 17.97 -12.66
C ARG A 58 5.68 19.44 -12.70
N LYS A 59 5.54 19.99 -13.91
CA LYS A 59 5.03 21.34 -14.13
C LYS A 59 3.61 21.52 -13.60
N GLU A 60 2.75 20.54 -13.87
CA GLU A 60 1.38 20.58 -13.39
C GLU A 60 1.30 20.52 -11.85
N ILE A 61 2.03 19.62 -11.21
CA ILE A 61 2.08 19.51 -9.74
C ILE A 61 2.55 20.82 -9.11
N ARG A 62 3.64 21.42 -9.60
CA ARG A 62 4.09 22.75 -9.10
C ARG A 62 3.01 23.82 -9.23
N ARG A 63 2.25 23.80 -10.32
CA ARG A 63 1.12 24.72 -10.52
C ARG A 63 0.01 24.47 -9.49
N LEU A 64 -0.31 23.19 -9.21
CA LEU A 64 -1.34 22.83 -8.22
C LEU A 64 -0.91 23.19 -6.80
N GLN A 65 0.36 22.95 -6.44
CA GLN A 65 0.93 23.36 -5.16
C GLN A 65 0.81 24.88 -4.95
N LYS A 66 1.20 25.66 -5.96
CA LYS A 66 1.07 27.12 -5.89
C LYS A 66 -0.38 27.57 -5.69
N ARG A 67 -1.30 27.02 -6.46
CA ARG A 67 -2.74 27.34 -6.35
C ARG A 67 -3.35 26.88 -5.03
N LEU A 68 -2.85 25.79 -4.42
CA LEU A 68 -3.27 25.38 -3.10
C LEU A 68 -2.75 26.35 -2.04
N ALA A 69 -1.50 26.82 -2.17
CA ALA A 69 -0.92 27.82 -1.29
C ALA A 69 -1.60 29.21 -1.40
N ASP A 70 -2.28 29.52 -2.51
CA ASP A 70 -3.10 30.74 -2.64
C ASP A 70 -4.36 30.68 -1.74
N LEU A 71 -4.74 29.49 -1.22
CA LEU A 71 -5.91 29.34 -0.33
C LEU A 71 -5.58 29.55 1.15
N GLY A 72 -4.32 29.39 1.55
CA GLY A 72 -3.89 29.50 2.95
C GLY A 72 -2.49 28.92 3.18
N ALA A 73 -2.09 28.86 4.44
CA ALA A 73 -0.79 28.37 4.85
C ALA A 73 -0.72 26.82 4.77
N ILE A 74 0.16 26.31 3.92
CA ILE A 74 0.41 24.87 3.77
C ILE A 74 1.58 24.46 4.68
N LYS A 75 1.40 23.38 5.43
CA LYS A 75 2.44 22.80 6.28
C LYS A 75 2.48 21.29 6.14
N SER A 76 3.61 20.77 5.67
CA SER A 76 3.89 19.32 5.67
C SER A 76 4.61 18.93 6.96
N ARG A 77 4.21 17.81 7.55
CA ARG A 77 4.79 17.28 8.78
C ARG A 77 4.91 15.76 8.74
N ILE A 78 5.95 15.25 9.40
CA ILE A 78 6.08 13.84 9.79
C ILE A 78 5.90 13.79 11.30
N MET A 79 5.12 12.85 11.79
CA MET A 79 4.90 12.69 13.24
C MET A 79 6.22 12.33 13.93
N SER A 80 6.61 13.12 14.92
CA SER A 80 7.84 12.90 15.72
C SER A 80 7.53 12.47 17.14
N GLU A 81 6.43 12.99 17.71
CA GLU A 81 6.08 12.76 19.11
C GLU A 81 5.00 11.69 19.23
N ALA A 82 5.22 10.71 20.12
CA ALA A 82 4.24 9.65 20.38
C ALA A 82 2.92 10.20 20.96
N SER A 83 2.98 11.32 21.68
CA SER A 83 1.82 12.02 22.23
C SER A 83 0.85 12.54 21.18
N ASP A 84 1.32 12.77 19.93
CA ASP A 84 0.48 13.27 18.84
C ASP A 84 -0.37 12.17 18.20
N LEU A 85 -0.05 10.89 18.45
CA LEU A 85 -0.67 9.76 17.77
C LEU A 85 -2.21 9.73 17.90
N PRO A 86 -2.81 9.93 19.08
CA PRO A 86 -4.27 9.89 19.23
C PRO A 86 -4.98 10.94 18.36
N ASP A 87 -4.46 12.16 18.32
CA ASP A 87 -5.04 13.26 17.54
C ASP A 87 -4.86 13.02 16.05
N TRP A 88 -3.67 12.59 15.62
CA TRP A 88 -3.41 12.28 14.21
C TRP A 88 -4.25 11.09 13.72
N ALA A 89 -4.42 10.07 14.53
CA ALA A 89 -5.25 8.91 14.17
C ALA A 89 -6.73 9.31 14.06
N THR A 90 -7.22 10.17 14.97
CA THR A 90 -8.58 10.71 14.93
C THR A 90 -8.80 11.56 13.67
N ASP A 91 -7.87 12.47 13.36
CA ASP A 91 -7.93 13.29 12.15
C ASP A 91 -7.90 12.44 10.88
N PHE A 92 -7.08 11.38 10.85
CA PHE A 92 -7.03 10.44 9.73
C PHE A 92 -8.38 9.75 9.50
N LEU A 93 -8.98 9.21 10.56
CA LEU A 93 -10.27 8.52 10.50
C LEU A 93 -11.39 9.46 10.02
N ALA A 94 -11.41 10.69 10.55
CA ALA A 94 -12.37 11.70 10.13
C ALA A 94 -12.18 12.09 8.66
N LEU A 95 -10.92 12.28 8.22
CA LEU A 95 -10.58 12.61 6.84
C LEU A 95 -10.96 11.49 5.87
N GLU A 96 -10.66 10.22 6.21
CA GLU A 96 -11.06 9.07 5.39
C GLU A 96 -12.59 8.94 5.29
N ALA A 97 -13.30 9.17 6.39
CA ALA A 97 -14.76 9.06 6.43
C ALA A 97 -15.47 10.23 5.72
N SER A 98 -14.83 11.38 5.56
CA SER A 98 -15.40 12.52 4.84
C SER A 98 -15.46 12.33 3.32
N GLY A 99 -14.72 11.39 2.76
CA GLY A 99 -14.67 11.09 1.33
C GLY A 99 -15.62 9.96 0.89
N TRP A 100 -15.42 9.49 -0.34
CA TRP A 100 -16.23 8.45 -0.97
C TRP A 100 -16.31 7.15 -0.16
N LYS A 101 -15.27 6.82 0.62
CA LYS A 101 -15.25 5.62 1.47
C LYS A 101 -16.27 5.70 2.61
N GLY A 102 -16.45 6.89 3.18
CA GLY A 102 -17.51 7.12 4.18
C GLY A 102 -18.91 6.98 3.56
N ILE A 103 -19.12 7.58 2.39
CA ILE A 103 -20.38 7.46 1.64
C ILE A 103 -20.68 6.00 1.29
N ALA A 104 -19.66 5.24 0.88
CA ALA A 104 -19.78 3.81 0.55
C ALA A 104 -19.87 2.88 1.77
N GLY A 105 -19.72 3.40 3.00
CA GLY A 105 -19.68 2.59 4.23
C GLY A 105 -18.46 1.70 4.38
N THR A 106 -17.36 2.04 3.70
CA THR A 106 -16.10 1.27 3.67
C THR A 106 -14.92 1.96 4.37
N ALA A 107 -15.15 3.18 4.92
CA ALA A 107 -14.14 3.84 5.76
C ALA A 107 -13.94 3.07 7.07
N LEU A 108 -12.73 3.13 7.62
CA LEU A 108 -12.39 2.45 8.88
C LEU A 108 -13.34 2.81 10.02
N GLN A 109 -13.79 4.06 10.07
CA GLN A 109 -14.72 4.55 11.09
C GLN A 109 -16.12 3.94 10.98
N CYS A 110 -16.49 3.32 9.85
CA CYS A 110 -17.81 2.72 9.68
C CYS A 110 -18.02 1.44 10.50
N ARG A 111 -16.96 0.83 10.99
CA ARG A 111 -17.01 -0.39 11.82
C ARG A 111 -16.10 -0.24 13.04
N ALA A 112 -16.66 -0.46 14.22
CA ALA A 112 -15.90 -0.37 15.46
C ALA A 112 -14.66 -1.29 15.49
N ALA A 113 -14.76 -2.50 14.93
CA ALA A 113 -13.65 -3.43 14.85
C ALA A 113 -12.50 -2.94 13.93
N ASP A 114 -12.85 -2.30 12.80
CA ASP A 114 -11.84 -1.75 11.86
C ASP A 114 -11.15 -0.52 12.49
N THR A 115 -11.91 0.32 13.20
CA THR A 115 -11.38 1.44 13.99
C THR A 115 -10.42 0.94 15.08
N ALA A 116 -10.84 -0.04 15.88
CA ALA A 116 -10.02 -0.61 16.94
C ALA A 116 -8.73 -1.22 16.39
N PHE A 117 -8.84 -2.04 15.33
CA PHE A 117 -7.67 -2.61 14.65
C PHE A 117 -6.70 -1.54 14.16
N PHE A 118 -7.21 -0.46 13.56
CA PHE A 118 -6.37 0.63 13.07
C PHE A 118 -5.62 1.32 14.21
N MET A 119 -6.33 1.66 15.30
CA MET A 119 -5.72 2.29 16.48
C MET A 119 -4.67 1.39 17.14
N GLU A 120 -4.96 0.10 17.31
CA GLU A 120 -4.02 -0.88 17.87
C GLU A 120 -2.79 -1.05 16.98
N ALA A 121 -2.97 -1.14 15.66
CA ALA A 121 -1.87 -1.27 14.71
C ALA A 121 -0.95 -0.05 14.71
N LEU A 122 -1.51 1.18 14.79
CA LEU A 122 -0.72 2.41 14.90
C LEU A 122 0.06 2.45 16.21
N SER A 123 -0.59 2.15 17.34
CA SER A 123 0.05 2.14 18.67
C SER A 123 1.20 1.13 18.73
N ALA A 124 0.96 -0.10 18.26
CA ALA A 124 1.98 -1.13 18.20
C ALA A 124 3.15 -0.76 17.26
N ALA A 125 2.86 -0.12 16.13
CA ALA A 125 3.90 0.35 15.23
C ALA A 125 4.72 1.48 15.84
N GLN A 126 4.07 2.43 16.53
CA GLN A 126 4.75 3.54 17.23
C GLN A 126 5.64 3.03 18.36
N GLU A 127 5.15 2.13 19.21
CA GLU A 127 5.91 1.53 20.32
C GLU A 127 7.17 0.80 19.85
N ASN A 128 7.12 0.22 18.64
CA ASN A 128 8.23 -0.50 18.04
C ASN A 128 9.10 0.36 17.10
N GLY A 129 8.89 1.67 17.03
CA GLY A 129 9.63 2.58 16.15
C GLY A 129 9.42 2.30 14.65
N ARG A 130 8.27 1.74 14.29
CA ARG A 130 7.94 1.30 12.92
C ARG A 130 6.90 2.18 12.24
N LEU A 131 6.30 3.13 12.94
CA LEU A 131 5.32 4.04 12.37
C LEU A 131 6.01 5.18 11.64
N HIS A 132 5.55 5.45 10.42
CA HIS A 132 5.94 6.63 9.66
C HIS A 132 4.65 7.28 9.15
N PHE A 133 4.23 8.36 9.83
CA PHE A 133 2.95 9.00 9.60
C PHE A 133 3.18 10.43 9.10
N LEU A 134 2.65 10.73 7.91
CA LEU A 134 2.78 12.03 7.25
C LEU A 134 1.43 12.77 7.26
N ARG A 135 1.51 14.09 7.25
CA ARG A 135 0.36 14.98 7.25
C ARG A 135 0.67 16.29 6.50
N ILE A 136 -0.27 16.73 5.67
CA ILE A 136 -0.31 18.06 5.08
C ILE A 136 -1.50 18.81 5.66
N ASP A 137 -1.25 19.99 6.19
CA ASP A 137 -2.28 20.90 6.69
C ASP A 137 -2.45 22.10 5.76
N LEU A 138 -3.67 22.61 5.69
CA LEU A 138 -4.03 23.92 5.18
C LEU A 138 -4.65 24.72 6.34
N ASP A 139 -4.02 25.81 6.74
CA ASP A 139 -4.41 26.63 7.90
C ASP A 139 -4.63 25.83 9.18
N GLY A 140 -3.77 24.82 9.41
CA GLY A 140 -3.80 23.94 10.58
C GLY A 140 -4.79 22.77 10.51
N LYS A 141 -5.63 22.69 9.48
CA LYS A 141 -6.54 21.56 9.25
C LYS A 141 -5.90 20.52 8.31
N ALA A 142 -5.95 19.23 8.68
CA ALA A 142 -5.45 18.15 7.82
C ALA A 142 -6.21 18.08 6.51
N ILE A 143 -5.48 18.11 5.39
CA ILE A 143 -6.02 17.96 4.03
C ILE A 143 -5.51 16.70 3.32
N ALA A 144 -4.39 16.14 3.77
CA ALA A 144 -3.90 14.82 3.35
C ALA A 144 -3.11 14.18 4.47
N MET A 145 -3.27 12.87 4.64
CA MET A 145 -2.55 12.08 5.63
C MET A 145 -2.18 10.73 5.03
N LEU A 146 -0.98 10.23 5.35
CA LEU A 146 -0.44 8.98 4.84
C LEU A 146 0.22 8.19 5.96
N VAL A 147 -0.23 6.97 6.17
CA VAL A 147 0.32 6.02 7.15
C VAL A 147 1.16 4.99 6.43
N ASN A 148 2.40 4.85 6.87
CA ASN A 148 3.33 3.83 6.42
C ASN A 148 3.85 3.02 7.61
N PHE A 149 4.23 1.79 7.36
CA PHE A 149 4.94 0.95 8.30
C PHE A 149 6.35 0.63 7.81
N ARG A 150 7.30 0.57 8.73
CA ARG A 150 8.69 0.19 8.49
C ARG A 150 8.99 -1.19 9.07
N HIS A 151 9.80 -1.96 8.38
CA HIS A 151 10.32 -3.22 8.89
C HIS A 151 11.69 -3.50 8.29
N LEU A 152 12.70 -3.66 9.15
CA LEU A 152 14.10 -3.74 8.73
C LEU A 152 14.47 -2.54 7.84
N ASP A 153 14.99 -2.78 6.64
CA ASP A 153 15.36 -1.79 5.65
C ASP A 153 14.24 -1.44 4.66
N GLY A 154 13.02 -1.92 4.89
CA GLY A 154 11.88 -1.72 4.00
C GLY A 154 10.75 -0.92 4.62
N ALA A 155 9.94 -0.29 3.76
CA ALA A 155 8.72 0.39 4.14
C ALA A 155 7.52 -0.10 3.30
N PHE A 156 6.33 0.07 3.87
CA PHE A 156 5.07 -0.32 3.26
C PHE A 156 4.04 0.80 3.44
N SER A 157 3.39 1.21 2.36
CA SER A 157 2.26 2.12 2.46
C SER A 157 1.04 1.37 2.97
N LEU A 158 0.45 1.85 4.08
CA LEU A 158 -0.74 1.22 4.63
C LEU A 158 -2.01 1.87 4.07
N LYS A 159 -2.16 3.17 4.31
CA LYS A 159 -3.36 3.91 3.92
C LYS A 159 -3.09 5.39 3.71
N ILE A 160 -3.83 5.95 2.75
CA ILE A 160 -3.89 7.38 2.47
C ILE A 160 -5.32 7.88 2.62
N ALA A 161 -5.48 9.09 3.17
CA ALA A 161 -6.72 9.83 3.19
C ALA A 161 -6.45 11.28 2.77
N PHE A 162 -7.38 11.90 2.06
CA PHE A 162 -7.28 13.32 1.69
C PHE A 162 -8.67 13.95 1.56
N ASP A 163 -8.73 15.27 1.70
CA ASP A 163 -9.93 16.06 1.51
C ASP A 163 -10.31 16.10 0.02
N GLU A 164 -11.38 15.38 -0.34
CA GLU A 164 -11.85 15.27 -1.72
C GLU A 164 -12.40 16.59 -2.25
N THR A 165 -12.82 17.52 -1.39
CA THR A 165 -13.27 18.86 -1.81
C THR A 165 -12.12 19.66 -2.41
N LEU A 166 -10.88 19.32 -2.02
CA LEU A 166 -9.63 19.87 -2.55
C LEU A 166 -9.04 19.01 -3.69
N GLY A 167 -9.76 18.01 -4.20
CA GLY A 167 -9.28 17.06 -5.20
C GLY A 167 -8.69 17.72 -6.45
N ARG A 168 -9.19 18.89 -6.85
CA ARG A 168 -8.65 19.70 -7.96
C ARG A 168 -7.19 20.18 -7.76
N PHE A 169 -6.68 20.12 -6.54
CA PHE A 169 -5.28 20.42 -6.20
C PHE A 169 -4.43 19.17 -5.95
N SER A 170 -5.06 17.98 -6.03
CA SER A 170 -4.41 16.68 -5.88
C SER A 170 -3.63 16.50 -4.56
N PRO A 171 -4.22 16.74 -3.38
CA PRO A 171 -3.50 16.65 -2.10
C PRO A 171 -2.94 15.25 -1.84
N GLY A 172 -3.59 14.19 -2.35
CA GLY A 172 -3.07 12.82 -2.28
C GLY A 172 -1.76 12.64 -3.07
N VAL A 173 -1.60 13.33 -4.21
CA VAL A 173 -0.33 13.32 -4.96
C VAL A 173 0.74 14.11 -4.20
N LEU A 174 0.37 15.22 -3.58
CA LEU A 174 1.32 16.06 -2.84
C LEU A 174 1.94 15.32 -1.65
N ILE A 175 1.11 14.61 -0.87
CA ILE A 175 1.63 13.84 0.26
C ILE A 175 2.47 12.63 -0.17
N GLU A 176 2.21 12.05 -1.34
CA GLU A 176 3.06 10.99 -1.90
C GLU A 176 4.42 11.52 -2.39
N ILE A 177 4.49 12.79 -2.78
CA ILE A 177 5.77 13.44 -3.08
C ILE A 177 6.55 13.69 -1.78
N ASP A 178 5.89 14.18 -0.73
CA ASP A 178 6.52 14.33 0.58
C ASP A 178 7.03 12.98 1.10
N ASN A 179 6.26 11.91 0.89
CA ASN A 179 6.64 10.53 1.21
C ASN A 179 7.88 10.07 0.42
N LEU A 180 7.92 10.34 -0.88
CA LEU A 180 9.08 10.03 -1.74
C LEU A 180 10.35 10.71 -1.21
N HIS A 181 10.26 12.01 -0.89
CA HIS A 181 11.38 12.74 -0.31
C HIS A 181 11.81 12.19 1.05
N ALA A 182 10.84 11.83 1.92
CA ALA A 182 11.13 11.26 3.22
C ALA A 182 11.80 9.88 3.13
N VAL A 183 11.35 9.03 2.21
CA VAL A 183 11.90 7.67 2.01
C VAL A 183 13.29 7.71 1.38
N LEU A 184 13.48 8.47 0.31
CA LEU A 184 14.78 8.59 -0.35
C LEU A 184 15.80 9.42 0.44
N GLY A 185 15.35 10.24 1.38
CA GLY A 185 16.19 10.98 2.32
C GLY A 185 16.61 10.20 3.56
N ASP A 186 16.01 9.02 3.79
CA ASP A 186 16.32 8.18 4.96
C ASP A 186 17.21 7.01 4.56
N PRO A 187 18.52 7.03 4.94
CA PRO A 187 19.46 5.97 4.56
C PRO A 187 19.14 4.60 5.20
N SER A 188 18.25 4.55 6.20
CA SER A 188 17.81 3.29 6.82
C SER A 188 16.73 2.58 6.00
N VAL A 189 16.13 3.25 4.99
CA VAL A 189 15.10 2.67 4.13
C VAL A 189 15.63 2.49 2.71
N THR A 190 15.83 1.26 2.29
CA THR A 190 16.37 0.93 0.96
C THR A 190 15.30 0.73 -0.11
N TRP A 191 14.05 0.49 0.31
CA TRP A 191 12.91 0.32 -0.58
C TRP A 191 11.58 0.58 0.13
N MET A 192 10.57 0.96 -0.65
CA MET A 192 9.20 1.07 -0.17
C MET A 192 8.22 0.44 -1.16
N ASP A 193 7.34 -0.40 -0.64
CA ASP A 193 6.25 -1.02 -1.38
C ASP A 193 4.98 -0.15 -1.26
N SER A 194 4.37 0.18 -2.38
CA SER A 194 3.16 1.01 -2.40
C SER A 194 1.95 0.32 -1.77
N CYS A 195 1.95 -1.01 -1.70
CA CYS A 195 0.78 -1.84 -1.35
C CYS A 195 -0.48 -1.52 -2.19
N ALA A 196 -0.32 -0.80 -3.29
CA ALA A 196 -1.40 -0.43 -4.18
C ALA A 196 -1.88 -1.61 -5.05
N ALA A 197 -3.05 -1.46 -5.66
CA ALA A 197 -3.49 -2.35 -6.72
C ALA A 197 -2.59 -2.21 -7.96
N ALA A 198 -2.64 -3.20 -8.86
CA ALA A 198 -2.01 -3.09 -10.17
C ALA A 198 -2.53 -1.86 -10.91
N ASP A 199 -1.64 -1.23 -11.68
CA ASP A 199 -1.96 -0.09 -12.55
C ASP A 199 -2.62 1.09 -11.80
N HIS A 200 -2.21 1.33 -10.55
CA HIS A 200 -2.77 2.42 -9.74
C HIS A 200 -2.35 3.80 -10.30
N PRO A 201 -3.28 4.59 -10.87
CA PRO A 201 -2.94 5.73 -11.74
C PRO A 201 -2.15 6.85 -11.04
N MET A 202 -2.32 7.01 -9.73
CA MET A 202 -1.60 8.02 -8.96
C MET A 202 -0.15 7.58 -8.74
N ILE A 203 0.05 6.45 -8.05
CA ILE A 203 1.38 6.05 -7.60
C ILE A 203 2.26 5.58 -8.75
N ASP A 204 1.71 4.89 -9.75
CA ASP A 204 2.42 4.43 -10.95
C ASP A 204 2.97 5.56 -11.82
N SER A 205 2.45 6.77 -11.62
CA SER A 205 2.92 7.96 -12.32
C SER A 205 4.05 8.69 -11.58
N ILE A 206 4.40 8.24 -10.37
CA ILE A 206 5.40 8.86 -9.47
C ILE A 206 6.54 7.88 -9.22
N TRP A 207 6.25 6.59 -8.99
CA TRP A 207 7.24 5.56 -8.73
C TRP A 207 7.51 4.73 -9.98
N ALA A 208 8.79 4.59 -10.34
CA ALA A 208 9.20 3.95 -11.60
C ALA A 208 9.36 2.44 -11.48
N GLU A 209 9.85 1.95 -10.34
CA GLU A 209 10.16 0.55 -10.13
C GLU A 209 8.89 -0.25 -9.86
N ARG A 210 8.99 -1.57 -10.05
CA ARG A 210 7.89 -2.50 -9.87
C ARG A 210 8.29 -3.69 -9.02
N ARG A 211 7.34 -4.21 -8.25
CA ARG A 211 7.43 -5.46 -7.52
C ARG A 211 6.34 -6.39 -7.99
N SER A 212 6.71 -7.61 -8.39
CA SER A 212 5.75 -8.65 -8.74
C SER A 212 5.20 -9.30 -7.48
N ILE A 213 3.89 -9.22 -7.34
CA ILE A 213 3.15 -9.80 -6.21
C ILE A 213 2.39 -11.03 -6.69
N ALA A 214 2.53 -12.13 -5.95
CA ALA A 214 1.86 -13.37 -6.23
C ALA A 214 0.82 -13.73 -5.17
N GLN A 215 -0.17 -14.49 -5.60
CA GLN A 215 -1.08 -15.23 -4.75
C GLN A 215 -0.91 -16.72 -5.01
N PHE A 216 -0.74 -17.47 -3.93
CA PHE A 216 -0.54 -18.90 -3.99
C PHE A 216 -1.71 -19.66 -3.40
N ARG A 217 -2.01 -20.83 -3.99
CA ARG A 217 -2.92 -21.81 -3.43
C ARG A 217 -2.14 -23.07 -3.07
N ILE A 218 -2.25 -23.49 -1.81
CA ILE A 218 -1.52 -24.62 -1.24
C ILE A 218 -2.49 -25.68 -0.76
N ALA A 219 -2.29 -26.94 -1.16
CA ALA A 219 -3.10 -28.04 -0.67
C ALA A 219 -2.78 -28.33 0.80
N LEU A 220 -3.83 -28.42 1.63
CA LEU A 220 -3.68 -28.80 3.03
C LEU A 220 -3.39 -30.31 3.14
N LYS A 221 -2.62 -30.68 4.17
CA LYS A 221 -2.26 -32.07 4.46
C LYS A 221 -3.52 -32.90 4.77
N GLY A 222 -3.56 -34.13 4.28
CA GLY A 222 -4.64 -35.09 4.51
C GLY A 222 -4.19 -36.51 4.16
N SER A 223 -4.85 -37.52 4.70
CA SER A 223 -4.61 -38.92 4.43
C SER A 223 -5.84 -39.60 3.81
N GLY A 224 -5.62 -40.70 3.11
CA GLY A 224 -6.68 -41.52 2.53
C GLY A 224 -7.67 -40.73 1.65
N LEU A 225 -8.96 -40.94 1.83
CA LEU A 225 -10.04 -40.28 1.09
C LEU A 225 -10.02 -38.74 1.20
N ILE A 226 -9.57 -38.20 2.33
CA ILE A 226 -9.45 -36.74 2.53
C ILE A 226 -8.41 -36.19 1.56
N ARG A 227 -7.29 -36.84 1.34
CA ARG A 227 -6.26 -36.45 0.39
C ARG A 227 -6.82 -36.41 -1.04
N THR A 228 -7.53 -37.46 -1.44
CA THR A 228 -8.13 -37.52 -2.79
C THR A 228 -9.16 -36.43 -3.03
N ARG A 229 -10.07 -36.20 -2.05
CA ARG A 229 -11.07 -35.09 -2.14
C ARG A 229 -10.43 -33.74 -2.21
N ARG A 230 -9.38 -33.46 -1.43
CA ARG A 230 -8.64 -32.20 -1.44
C ARG A 230 -7.88 -31.99 -2.75
N ALA A 231 -7.29 -33.04 -3.32
CA ALA A 231 -6.65 -33.01 -4.63
C ALA A 231 -7.65 -32.69 -5.75
N ALA A 232 -8.82 -33.35 -5.74
CA ALA A 232 -9.90 -33.05 -6.67
C ALA A 232 -10.40 -31.60 -6.55
N ALA A 233 -10.65 -31.12 -5.33
CA ALA A 233 -11.05 -29.74 -5.08
C ALA A 233 -9.99 -28.73 -5.57
N PHE A 234 -8.70 -29.04 -5.39
CA PHE A 234 -7.59 -28.22 -5.88
C PHE A 234 -7.59 -28.13 -7.41
N ALA A 235 -7.78 -29.26 -8.10
CA ALA A 235 -7.85 -29.34 -9.56
C ALA A 235 -9.06 -28.59 -10.13
N ILE A 236 -10.25 -28.76 -9.51
CA ILE A 236 -11.49 -28.09 -9.91
C ILE A 236 -11.34 -26.55 -9.76
N ALA A 237 -10.81 -26.10 -8.63
CA ALA A 237 -10.57 -24.67 -8.42
C ALA A 237 -9.61 -24.11 -9.48
N GLY A 238 -8.53 -24.83 -9.83
CA GLY A 238 -7.61 -24.42 -10.90
C GLY A 238 -8.26 -24.38 -12.29
N ALA A 239 -9.16 -25.28 -12.57
CA ALA A 239 -9.92 -25.27 -13.83
C ALA A 239 -10.88 -24.06 -13.88
N ALA A 240 -11.59 -23.80 -12.80
CA ALA A 240 -12.51 -22.66 -12.71
C ALA A 240 -11.78 -21.30 -12.84
N GLU A 241 -10.61 -21.15 -12.22
CA GLU A 241 -9.79 -19.94 -12.32
C GLU A 241 -9.28 -19.71 -13.75
N ARG A 242 -8.81 -20.77 -14.44
CA ARG A 242 -8.39 -20.64 -15.85
C ARG A 242 -9.55 -20.24 -16.75
N ALA A 243 -10.74 -20.82 -16.52
CA ALA A 243 -11.95 -20.45 -17.27
C ALA A 243 -12.35 -18.99 -17.01
N ALA A 244 -12.30 -18.55 -15.77
CA ALA A 244 -12.59 -17.14 -15.42
C ALA A 244 -11.57 -16.16 -16.03
N ALA A 245 -10.28 -16.52 -16.04
CA ALA A 245 -9.24 -15.71 -16.69
C ALA A 245 -9.44 -15.60 -18.21
N TYR A 246 -9.85 -16.71 -18.84
CA TYR A 246 -10.16 -16.71 -20.29
C TYR A 246 -11.34 -15.79 -20.65
N VAL A 247 -12.38 -15.74 -19.79
CA VAL A 247 -13.54 -14.85 -20.00
C VAL A 247 -13.19 -13.38 -19.79
N LYS A 248 -12.30 -13.05 -18.84
CA LYS A 248 -11.88 -11.67 -18.55
C LYS A 248 -10.88 -11.11 -19.58
N GLY A 249 -10.19 -11.97 -20.30
CA GLY A 249 -9.22 -11.57 -21.35
C GLY A 249 -9.85 -11.40 -22.73
N ARG A 250 -11.17 -11.54 -22.85
CA ARG A 250 -11.97 -11.20 -24.02
C ARG A 250 -12.74 -9.91 -23.81
#